data_52dea5453bff6757324978d920cefea3
#
_entry.id   52dea5453bff6757324978d920cefea3
#
_cell.length_a   1.000
_cell.length_b   1.000
_cell.length_c   1.000
_cell.angle_alpha   90.00
_cell.angle_beta   90.00
_cell.angle_gamma   90.00
#
_symmetry.space_group_name_H-M   'P 1'
#
loop_
_entity.id
_entity.type
_entity.pdbx_description
1 polymer ?
#
loop_
_entity_poly.entity_id
_entity_poly.type
_entity_poly.pdbx_seq_one_letter_code
_entity_poly.pdbx_strand_id
1 'polypeptide(L)'
;MTIARYEIFQKVVELGNFTRAAEQLNMTQSAVSHAIASLEKEFGHPLLHRNKQAEIRRTEFANRIFLHIQNVLKSEAAIKQEVSIQNKRLEGTLKIGAFTSAAAQILPSMLLQLKKSYSGVKVLLFEGTYGEVAEWIENGTVDIGFVLESNTKNQIKSIPVSKDEIVLGLPKNHSLMNQKVVDVQQIDGMDFIMPKGPYQPLVIKNLADYQVSPNIILEVLNCETIVNMVSQNIGITMGPELFFKSHKNIEMKKLKQKQYRHIHLACKESSPIIDAFLACNQLSISS
;
A
#
# COMPACT_ATOMS: atom_id res chain seq x y z
N MET A 1 -0.93 -31.96 -11.31
CA MET A 1 -1.23 -32.41 -9.95
C MET A 1 -0.37 -31.72 -8.88
N THR A 2 0.90 -31.44 -9.12
CA THR A 2 1.80 -30.80 -8.13
C THR A 2 1.41 -29.35 -7.80
N ILE A 3 1.03 -28.53 -8.78
CA ILE A 3 0.64 -27.12 -8.58
C ILE A 3 -0.57 -27.00 -7.64
N ALA A 4 -1.61 -27.78 -7.83
CA ALA A 4 -2.77 -27.76 -6.94
C ALA A 4 -2.41 -28.09 -5.47
N ARG A 5 -1.41 -28.98 -5.25
CA ARG A 5 -0.93 -29.26 -3.89
C ARG A 5 -0.12 -28.09 -3.30
N TYR A 6 0.58 -27.32 -4.12
CA TYR A 6 1.25 -26.10 -3.70
C TYR A 6 0.24 -25.03 -3.27
N GLU A 7 -0.86 -24.86 -4.04
CA GLU A 7 -1.96 -23.96 -3.65
C GLU A 7 -2.57 -24.34 -2.29
N ILE A 8 -2.84 -25.66 -2.10
CA ILE A 8 -3.36 -26.17 -0.84
C ILE A 8 -2.38 -25.90 0.31
N PHE A 9 -1.09 -26.16 0.09
CA PHE A 9 -0.05 -25.90 1.12
C PHE A 9 0.04 -24.43 1.46
N GLN A 10 0.08 -23.54 0.47
CA GLN A 10 0.09 -22.09 0.68
C GLN A 10 -1.13 -21.67 1.49
N LYS A 11 -2.32 -22.15 1.15
CA LYS A 11 -3.57 -21.79 1.83
C LYS A 11 -3.62 -22.27 3.27
N VAL A 12 -3.11 -23.47 3.55
CA VAL A 12 -3.00 -23.98 4.94
C VAL A 12 -2.04 -23.14 5.76
N VAL A 13 -0.93 -22.70 5.19
CA VAL A 13 0.05 -21.82 5.84
C VAL A 13 -0.53 -20.43 6.12
N GLU A 14 -1.23 -19.84 5.13
CA GLU A 14 -1.84 -18.51 5.25
C GLU A 14 -2.90 -18.45 6.36
N LEU A 15 -3.72 -19.49 6.47
CA LEU A 15 -4.84 -19.51 7.42
C LEU A 15 -4.51 -20.15 8.75
N GLY A 16 -3.37 -20.82 8.86
CA GLY A 16 -2.95 -21.55 10.07
C GLY A 16 -3.92 -22.65 10.50
N ASN A 17 -4.83 -23.10 9.61
CA ASN A 17 -5.90 -24.03 9.96
C ASN A 17 -6.36 -24.85 8.75
N PHE A 18 -6.36 -26.19 8.88
CA PHE A 18 -6.77 -27.11 7.82
C PHE A 18 -8.26 -26.98 7.46
N THR A 19 -9.13 -26.80 8.45
CA THR A 19 -10.56 -26.70 8.23
C THR A 19 -10.92 -25.42 7.47
N ARG A 20 -10.38 -24.28 7.90
CA ARG A 20 -10.57 -23.00 7.19
C ARG A 20 -9.98 -23.02 5.77
N ALA A 21 -8.84 -23.67 5.58
CA ALA A 21 -8.25 -23.84 4.27
C ALA A 21 -9.15 -24.70 3.37
N ALA A 22 -9.72 -25.78 3.89
CA ALA A 22 -10.65 -26.66 3.18
C ALA A 22 -11.92 -25.90 2.76
N GLU A 23 -12.51 -25.12 3.66
CA GLU A 23 -13.68 -24.28 3.37
C GLU A 23 -13.40 -23.29 2.23
N GLN A 24 -12.26 -22.57 2.29
CA GLN A 24 -11.90 -21.61 1.23
C GLN A 24 -11.58 -22.27 -0.11
N LEU A 25 -11.08 -23.50 -0.10
CA LEU A 25 -10.75 -24.26 -1.31
C LEU A 25 -11.95 -25.09 -1.83
N ASN A 26 -13.11 -25.02 -1.18
CA ASN A 26 -14.26 -25.89 -1.47
C ASN A 26 -13.91 -27.41 -1.47
N MET A 27 -13.09 -27.80 -0.49
CA MET A 27 -12.61 -29.16 -0.30
C MET A 27 -13.03 -29.71 1.09
N THR A 28 -12.93 -31.02 1.28
CA THR A 28 -13.02 -31.60 2.63
C THR A 28 -11.69 -31.44 3.36
N GLN A 29 -11.72 -31.32 4.69
CA GLN A 29 -10.51 -31.23 5.52
C GLN A 29 -9.60 -32.47 5.33
N SER A 30 -10.20 -33.67 5.15
CA SER A 30 -9.46 -34.89 4.85
C SER A 30 -8.72 -34.83 3.50
N ALA A 31 -9.32 -34.23 2.47
CA ALA A 31 -8.68 -34.06 1.17
C ALA A 31 -7.48 -33.08 1.25
N VAL A 32 -7.63 -31.99 1.98
CA VAL A 32 -6.53 -31.02 2.26
C VAL A 32 -5.40 -31.71 3.03
N SER A 33 -5.74 -32.47 4.10
CA SER A 33 -4.75 -33.20 4.90
C SER A 33 -4.01 -34.24 4.07
N HIS A 34 -4.72 -34.98 3.21
CA HIS A 34 -4.13 -35.97 2.30
C HIS A 34 -3.20 -35.30 1.25
N ALA A 35 -3.59 -34.14 0.71
CA ALA A 35 -2.76 -33.41 -0.24
C ALA A 35 -1.43 -32.96 0.39
N ILE A 36 -1.46 -32.47 1.62
CA ILE A 36 -0.25 -32.09 2.37
C ILE A 36 0.62 -33.34 2.63
N ALA A 37 0.03 -34.43 3.15
CA ALA A 37 0.77 -35.65 3.41
C ALA A 37 1.41 -36.25 2.13
N SER A 38 0.70 -36.16 1.01
CA SER A 38 1.23 -36.57 -0.30
C SER A 38 2.42 -35.71 -0.73
N LEU A 39 2.38 -34.39 -0.47
CA LEU A 39 3.48 -33.49 -0.78
C LEU A 39 4.70 -33.75 0.14
N GLU A 40 4.47 -33.98 1.43
CA GLU A 40 5.50 -34.36 2.39
C GLU A 40 6.18 -35.68 2.01
N LYS A 41 5.40 -36.64 1.53
CA LYS A 41 5.92 -37.95 1.01
C LYS A 41 6.75 -37.74 -0.24
N GLU A 42 6.31 -36.88 -1.16
CA GLU A 42 7.05 -36.59 -2.41
C GLU A 42 8.41 -35.93 -2.11
N PHE A 43 8.46 -35.03 -1.13
CA PHE A 43 9.71 -34.35 -0.75
C PHE A 43 10.57 -35.15 0.23
N GLY A 44 10.04 -36.20 0.84
CA GLY A 44 10.75 -36.99 1.86
C GLY A 44 10.94 -36.23 3.19
N HIS A 45 10.29 -35.07 3.37
CA HIS A 45 10.43 -34.22 4.55
C HIS A 45 9.09 -33.66 4.99
N PRO A 46 8.84 -33.54 6.32
CA PRO A 46 7.64 -32.88 6.82
C PRO A 46 7.68 -31.39 6.49
N LEU A 47 6.53 -30.82 6.15
CA LEU A 47 6.35 -29.40 5.85
C LEU A 47 5.77 -28.63 7.03
N LEU A 48 4.94 -29.29 7.84
CA LEU A 48 4.21 -28.68 8.93
C LEU A 48 4.46 -29.39 10.26
N HIS A 49 4.67 -28.61 11.31
CA HIS A 49 4.64 -29.14 12.69
C HIS A 49 3.18 -29.28 13.13
N ARG A 50 2.80 -30.50 13.50
CA ARG A 50 1.45 -30.84 14.01
C ARG A 50 1.49 -30.90 15.54
N ASN A 51 1.38 -29.77 16.22
CA ASN A 51 1.24 -29.75 17.67
C ASN A 51 -0.23 -29.94 18.09
N LYS A 52 -0.46 -30.65 19.21
CA LYS A 52 -1.80 -30.88 19.78
C LYS A 52 -2.56 -29.60 20.18
N GLN A 53 -1.92 -28.44 20.15
CA GLN A 53 -2.47 -27.13 20.56
C GLN A 53 -2.90 -26.25 19.38
N ALA A 54 -3.27 -26.81 18.22
CA ALA A 54 -3.94 -26.15 17.10
C ALA A 54 -3.12 -25.10 16.30
N GLU A 55 -1.88 -24.81 16.62
CA GLU A 55 -1.07 -23.87 15.83
C GLU A 55 -0.25 -24.62 14.77
N ILE A 56 -0.54 -24.32 13.50
CA ILE A 56 0.19 -24.89 12.36
C ILE A 56 1.42 -24.01 12.12
N ARG A 57 2.61 -24.59 12.28
CA ARG A 57 3.87 -23.90 11.98
C ARG A 57 4.64 -24.64 10.91
N ARG A 58 5.26 -23.88 10.01
CA ARG A 58 6.15 -24.45 8.99
C ARG A 58 7.40 -25.04 9.63
N THR A 59 7.90 -26.15 9.10
CA THR A 59 9.23 -26.67 9.42
C THR A 59 10.32 -25.75 8.83
N GLU A 60 11.55 -25.92 9.27
CA GLU A 60 12.70 -25.20 8.70
C GLU A 60 12.87 -25.51 7.19
N PHE A 61 12.68 -26.77 6.80
CA PHE A 61 12.67 -27.16 5.40
C PHE A 61 11.56 -26.44 4.61
N ALA A 62 10.35 -26.42 5.15
CA ALA A 62 9.23 -25.71 4.53
C ALA A 62 9.49 -24.20 4.39
N ASN A 63 10.14 -23.56 5.37
CA ASN A 63 10.51 -22.15 5.25
C ASN A 63 11.45 -21.88 4.08
N ARG A 64 12.43 -22.76 3.84
CA ARG A 64 13.37 -22.64 2.71
C ARG A 64 12.69 -22.77 1.36
N ILE A 65 11.75 -23.71 1.21
CA ILE A 65 11.09 -23.97 -0.07
C ILE A 65 9.85 -23.12 -0.31
N PHE A 66 9.29 -22.47 0.71
CA PHE A 66 8.01 -21.74 0.61
C PHE A 66 8.06 -20.63 -0.42
N LEU A 67 9.15 -19.86 -0.45
CA LEU A 67 9.34 -18.81 -1.44
C LEU A 67 9.39 -19.38 -2.89
N HIS A 68 10.04 -20.53 -3.08
CA HIS A 68 10.07 -21.19 -4.39
C HIS A 68 8.69 -21.68 -4.81
N ILE A 69 7.90 -22.23 -3.89
CA ILE A 69 6.50 -22.60 -4.13
C ILE A 69 5.67 -21.38 -4.54
N GLN A 70 5.79 -20.27 -3.82
CA GLN A 70 5.12 -19.03 -4.18
C GLN A 70 5.49 -18.54 -5.58
N ASN A 71 6.77 -18.62 -5.95
CA ASN A 71 7.23 -18.23 -7.30
C ASN A 71 6.64 -19.15 -8.40
N VAL A 72 6.54 -20.45 -8.16
CA VAL A 72 5.87 -21.37 -9.10
C VAL A 72 4.41 -21.02 -9.29
N LEU A 73 3.68 -20.73 -8.19
CA LEU A 73 2.27 -20.34 -8.26
C LEU A 73 2.09 -19.00 -8.97
N LYS A 74 2.98 -18.04 -8.73
CA LYS A 74 3.00 -16.77 -9.47
C LYS A 74 3.23 -16.96 -10.96
N SER A 75 4.19 -17.81 -11.34
CA SER A 75 4.48 -18.10 -12.75
C SER A 75 3.30 -18.78 -13.44
N GLU A 76 2.62 -19.71 -12.77
CA GLU A 76 1.41 -20.35 -13.30
C GLU A 76 0.27 -19.33 -13.49
N ALA A 77 0.06 -18.44 -12.52
CA ALA A 77 -0.91 -17.36 -12.63
C ALA A 77 -0.59 -16.41 -13.80
N ALA A 78 0.70 -16.07 -13.99
CA ALA A 78 1.14 -15.26 -15.12
C ALA A 78 0.86 -15.94 -16.48
N ILE A 79 1.10 -17.24 -16.61
CA ILE A 79 0.74 -17.99 -17.83
C ILE A 79 -0.76 -17.91 -18.10
N LYS A 80 -1.61 -18.11 -17.08
CA LYS A 80 -3.07 -17.98 -17.22
C LYS A 80 -3.48 -16.58 -17.65
N GLN A 81 -2.83 -15.55 -17.12
CA GLN A 81 -3.07 -14.15 -17.49
C GLN A 81 -2.69 -13.88 -18.94
N GLU A 82 -1.53 -14.35 -19.41
CA GLU A 82 -1.12 -14.19 -20.82
C GLU A 82 -2.13 -14.82 -21.78
N VAL A 83 -2.60 -16.03 -21.47
CA VAL A 83 -3.65 -16.70 -22.25
C VAL A 83 -4.96 -15.85 -22.24
N SER A 84 -5.30 -15.25 -21.11
CA SER A 84 -6.48 -14.39 -20.97
C SER A 84 -6.36 -13.10 -21.79
N ILE A 85 -5.16 -12.50 -21.84
CA ILE A 85 -4.88 -11.33 -22.68
C ILE A 85 -5.06 -11.64 -24.16
N GLN A 86 -4.51 -12.76 -24.63
CA GLN A 86 -4.70 -13.24 -26.00
C GLN A 86 -6.17 -13.38 -26.36
N ASN A 87 -6.99 -13.79 -25.42
CA ASN A 87 -8.44 -13.95 -25.56
C ASN A 87 -9.23 -12.62 -25.29
N LYS A 88 -8.55 -11.48 -25.12
CA LYS A 88 -9.15 -10.17 -24.72
C LYS A 88 -10.00 -10.25 -23.44
N ARG A 89 -9.69 -11.17 -22.55
CA ARG A 89 -10.38 -11.39 -21.27
C ARG A 89 -9.34 -11.52 -20.15
N LEU A 90 -8.73 -10.40 -19.75
CA LEU A 90 -7.85 -10.40 -18.59
C LEU A 90 -8.69 -10.66 -17.33
N GLU A 91 -8.39 -11.73 -16.65
CA GLU A 91 -9.02 -12.14 -15.40
C GLU A 91 -7.93 -12.39 -14.34
N GLY A 92 -8.29 -12.20 -13.09
CA GLY A 92 -7.39 -12.43 -11.97
C GLY A 92 -7.59 -11.45 -10.84
N THR A 93 -6.70 -11.51 -9.86
CA THR A 93 -6.72 -10.61 -8.70
C THR A 93 -5.47 -9.76 -8.70
N LEU A 94 -5.64 -8.44 -8.62
CA LEU A 94 -4.57 -7.47 -8.43
C LEU A 94 -4.60 -6.98 -6.99
N LYS A 95 -3.54 -7.22 -6.24
CA LYS A 95 -3.36 -6.76 -4.87
C LYS A 95 -2.59 -5.45 -4.88
N ILE A 96 -3.23 -4.38 -4.40
CA ILE A 96 -2.66 -3.04 -4.39
C ILE A 96 -2.43 -2.59 -2.95
N GLY A 97 -1.20 -2.15 -2.64
CA GLY A 97 -0.87 -1.47 -1.39
C GLY A 97 -0.95 0.04 -1.54
N ALA A 98 -1.59 0.74 -0.60
CA ALA A 98 -1.66 2.19 -0.64
C ALA A 98 -1.69 2.83 0.75
N PHE A 99 -1.07 3.99 0.89
CA PHE A 99 -1.30 4.83 2.07
C PHE A 99 -2.54 5.70 1.86
N THR A 100 -3.18 6.10 2.94
CA THR A 100 -4.52 6.72 2.96
C THR A 100 -4.75 7.79 1.88
N SER A 101 -3.84 8.76 1.73
CA SER A 101 -4.06 9.84 0.75
C SER A 101 -3.92 9.38 -0.71
N ALA A 102 -3.10 8.37 -1.01
CA ALA A 102 -3.04 7.78 -2.34
C ALA A 102 -4.27 6.92 -2.63
N ALA A 103 -4.71 6.13 -1.65
CA ALA A 103 -5.93 5.34 -1.74
C ALA A 103 -7.18 6.21 -1.99
N ALA A 104 -7.26 7.37 -1.32
CA ALA A 104 -8.41 8.26 -1.43
C ALA A 104 -8.41 9.15 -2.68
N GLN A 105 -7.24 9.63 -3.13
CA GLN A 105 -7.16 10.71 -4.12
C GLN A 105 -6.60 10.26 -5.48
N ILE A 106 -5.76 9.23 -5.53
CA ILE A 106 -5.10 8.79 -6.76
C ILE A 106 -5.74 7.50 -7.27
N LEU A 107 -5.81 6.50 -6.43
CA LEU A 107 -6.24 5.15 -6.79
C LEU A 107 -7.66 5.07 -7.42
N PRO A 108 -8.69 5.83 -6.97
CA PRO A 108 -10.04 5.70 -7.52
C PRO A 108 -10.13 5.94 -9.02
N SER A 109 -9.42 6.96 -9.54
CA SER A 109 -9.36 7.23 -10.98
C SER A 109 -8.69 6.10 -11.75
N MET A 110 -7.64 5.53 -11.20
CA MET A 110 -6.91 4.41 -11.79
C MET A 110 -7.75 3.14 -11.85
N LEU A 111 -8.50 2.85 -10.76
CA LEU A 111 -9.43 1.72 -10.72
C LEU A 111 -10.59 1.87 -11.71
N LEU A 112 -11.06 3.10 -11.91
CA LEU A 112 -12.11 3.36 -12.90
C LEU A 112 -11.63 3.03 -14.32
N GLN A 113 -10.39 3.37 -14.67
CA GLN A 113 -9.81 3.01 -15.97
C GLN A 113 -9.60 1.49 -16.10
N LEU A 114 -9.08 0.86 -15.05
CA LEU A 114 -8.92 -0.60 -15.03
C LEU A 114 -10.27 -1.30 -15.25
N LYS A 115 -11.32 -0.90 -14.52
CA LYS A 115 -12.66 -1.48 -14.63
C LYS A 115 -13.27 -1.31 -16.02
N LYS A 116 -13.04 -0.17 -16.67
CA LYS A 116 -13.51 0.08 -18.05
C LYS A 116 -12.81 -0.82 -19.06
N SER A 117 -11.50 -1.05 -18.88
CA SER A 117 -10.67 -1.81 -19.83
C SER A 117 -10.74 -3.32 -19.56
N TYR A 118 -10.84 -3.74 -18.29
CA TYR A 118 -10.71 -5.13 -17.86
C TYR A 118 -11.69 -5.44 -16.70
N SER A 119 -12.95 -5.68 -17.04
CA SER A 119 -14.03 -5.93 -16.06
C SER A 119 -13.86 -7.24 -15.28
N GLY A 120 -13.04 -8.19 -15.76
CA GLY A 120 -12.76 -9.46 -15.10
C GLY A 120 -11.67 -9.39 -14.01
N VAL A 121 -11.00 -8.23 -13.86
CA VAL A 121 -9.96 -8.06 -12.83
C VAL A 121 -10.59 -7.71 -11.49
N LYS A 122 -10.34 -8.56 -10.49
CA LYS A 122 -10.68 -8.31 -9.10
C LYS A 122 -9.53 -7.54 -8.42
N VAL A 123 -9.86 -6.50 -7.66
CA VAL A 123 -8.85 -5.74 -6.90
C VAL A 123 -9.02 -6.00 -5.41
N LEU A 124 -7.89 -6.24 -4.73
CA LEU A 124 -7.79 -6.26 -3.27
C LEU A 124 -6.89 -5.10 -2.85
N LEU A 125 -7.46 -4.18 -2.08
CA LEU A 125 -6.75 -3.03 -1.54
C LEU A 125 -6.26 -3.33 -0.12
N PHE A 126 -4.98 -3.02 0.12
CA PHE A 126 -4.33 -3.06 1.42
C PHE A 126 -3.93 -1.62 1.79
N GLU A 127 -4.51 -1.10 2.87
CA GLU A 127 -4.16 0.24 3.35
C GLU A 127 -3.20 0.17 4.52
N GLY A 128 -2.14 0.98 4.48
CA GLY A 128 -1.12 1.03 5.52
C GLY A 128 -0.24 2.28 5.46
N THR A 129 0.79 2.29 6.28
CA THR A 129 1.83 3.33 6.28
C THR A 129 2.79 3.17 5.09
N TYR A 130 3.63 4.18 4.82
CA TYR A 130 4.66 4.08 3.76
C TYR A 130 5.59 2.88 3.95
N GLY A 131 5.98 2.61 5.21
CA GLY A 131 6.86 1.48 5.55
C GLY A 131 6.17 0.13 5.33
N GLU A 132 4.92 -0.01 5.78
CA GLU A 132 4.16 -1.25 5.59
C GLU A 132 3.92 -1.54 4.11
N VAL A 133 3.56 -0.54 3.31
CA VAL A 133 3.36 -0.76 1.86
C VAL A 133 4.67 -1.19 1.19
N ALA A 134 5.81 -0.56 1.54
CA ALA A 134 7.12 -0.96 1.03
C ALA A 134 7.48 -2.41 1.41
N GLU A 135 7.23 -2.79 2.66
CA GLU A 135 7.42 -4.16 3.14
C GLU A 135 6.51 -5.17 2.42
N TRP A 136 5.24 -4.82 2.21
CA TRP A 136 4.30 -5.68 1.48
C TRP A 136 4.70 -5.92 0.03
N ILE A 137 5.31 -4.95 -0.62
CA ILE A 137 5.88 -5.14 -1.97
C ILE A 137 7.08 -6.09 -1.91
N GLU A 138 7.98 -5.89 -0.95
CA GLU A 138 9.19 -6.71 -0.80
C GLU A 138 8.87 -8.19 -0.54
N ASN A 139 7.92 -8.45 0.36
CA ASN A 139 7.54 -9.81 0.75
C ASN A 139 6.46 -10.43 -0.16
N GLY A 140 5.91 -9.66 -1.13
CA GLY A 140 4.90 -10.12 -2.08
C GLY A 140 3.50 -10.26 -1.52
N THR A 141 3.19 -9.60 -0.40
CA THR A 141 1.82 -9.47 0.14
C THR A 141 0.93 -8.72 -0.84
N VAL A 142 1.49 -7.68 -1.49
CA VAL A 142 0.85 -6.94 -2.58
C VAL A 142 1.67 -7.09 -3.88
N ASP A 143 1.00 -6.95 -5.01
CA ASP A 143 1.61 -7.05 -6.33
C ASP A 143 2.23 -5.72 -6.75
N ILE A 144 1.56 -4.60 -6.42
CA ILE A 144 1.99 -3.23 -6.71
C ILE A 144 1.55 -2.31 -5.55
N GLY A 145 2.28 -1.24 -5.28
CA GLY A 145 1.90 -0.33 -4.20
C GLY A 145 2.38 1.09 -4.41
N PHE A 146 1.71 2.03 -3.73
CA PHE A 146 2.11 3.43 -3.67
C PHE A 146 3.18 3.61 -2.59
N VAL A 147 4.32 4.14 -2.98
CA VAL A 147 5.46 4.41 -2.10
C VAL A 147 5.95 5.85 -2.29
N LEU A 148 6.75 6.34 -1.36
CA LEU A 148 7.53 7.54 -1.61
C LEU A 148 8.85 7.18 -2.29
N GLU A 149 9.38 8.08 -3.11
CA GLU A 149 10.66 7.91 -3.79
C GLU A 149 11.78 7.50 -2.81
N SER A 150 11.80 8.09 -1.61
CA SER A 150 12.77 7.79 -0.55
C SER A 150 12.68 6.36 0.02
N ASN A 151 11.56 5.67 -0.22
CA ASN A 151 11.32 4.33 0.30
C ASN A 151 11.55 3.23 -0.75
N THR A 152 12.00 3.60 -1.95
CA THR A 152 12.34 2.62 -2.99
C THR A 152 13.74 2.08 -2.76
N LYS A 153 13.89 0.77 -2.65
CA LYS A 153 15.18 0.07 -2.58
C LYS A 153 15.62 -0.39 -3.96
N ASN A 154 16.90 -0.61 -4.16
CA ASN A 154 17.52 -0.94 -5.47
C ASN A 154 16.95 -2.15 -6.24
N GLN A 155 16.07 -2.95 -5.64
CA GLN A 155 15.46 -4.12 -6.27
C GLN A 155 13.98 -3.93 -6.64
N ILE A 156 13.44 -2.74 -6.40
CA ILE A 156 12.02 -2.44 -6.65
C ILE A 156 11.93 -1.50 -7.85
N LYS A 157 11.21 -1.92 -8.88
CA LYS A 157 10.90 -1.07 -10.03
C LYS A 157 9.83 -0.07 -9.63
N SER A 158 10.05 1.22 -9.89
CA SER A 158 9.07 2.27 -9.54
C SER A 158 8.88 3.28 -10.65
N ILE A 159 7.68 3.85 -10.71
CA ILE A 159 7.27 4.89 -11.66
C ILE A 159 6.71 6.08 -10.90
N PRO A 160 7.10 7.31 -11.23
CA PRO A 160 6.50 8.50 -10.63
C PRO A 160 5.03 8.62 -11.06
N VAL A 161 4.14 8.86 -10.10
CA VAL A 161 2.69 9.01 -10.33
C VAL A 161 2.21 10.40 -9.99
N SER A 162 2.71 10.98 -8.90
CA SER A 162 2.27 12.29 -8.44
C SER A 162 3.36 13.02 -7.66
N LYS A 163 3.36 14.34 -7.84
CA LYS A 163 4.12 15.29 -7.02
C LYS A 163 3.13 16.04 -6.13
N ASP A 164 3.24 15.86 -4.83
CA ASP A 164 2.29 16.36 -3.85
C ASP A 164 2.96 17.42 -2.95
N GLU A 165 2.42 18.63 -2.97
CA GLU A 165 2.99 19.78 -2.29
C GLU A 165 2.67 19.74 -0.78
N ILE A 166 3.61 20.14 0.07
CA ILE A 166 3.36 20.38 1.49
C ILE A 166 2.76 21.78 1.64
N VAL A 167 1.60 21.86 2.26
CA VAL A 167 0.81 23.09 2.40
C VAL A 167 0.41 23.31 3.87
N LEU A 168 -0.03 24.52 4.21
CA LEU A 168 -0.66 24.82 5.48
C LEU A 168 -2.14 24.45 5.44
N GLY A 169 -2.62 23.80 6.51
CA GLY A 169 -4.03 23.63 6.82
C GLY A 169 -4.44 24.68 7.86
N LEU A 170 -5.40 25.54 7.52
CA LEU A 170 -5.84 26.68 8.30
C LEU A 170 -7.34 26.65 8.57
N PRO A 171 -7.82 27.18 9.70
CA PRO A 171 -9.24 27.45 9.87
C PRO A 171 -9.70 28.53 8.88
N LYS A 172 -10.98 28.50 8.49
CA LYS A 172 -11.54 29.36 7.44
C LYS A 172 -11.38 30.86 7.69
N ASN A 173 -11.33 31.29 8.94
CA ASN A 173 -11.26 32.71 9.33
C ASN A 173 -9.85 33.13 9.80
N HIS A 174 -8.82 32.38 9.45
CA HIS A 174 -7.45 32.66 9.87
C HIS A 174 -6.89 33.91 9.19
N SER A 175 -6.08 34.73 9.88
CA SER A 175 -5.48 35.97 9.36
C SER A 175 -4.65 35.77 8.09
N LEU A 176 -3.98 34.62 7.95
CA LEU A 176 -3.18 34.26 6.78
C LEU A 176 -4.03 33.96 5.52
N MET A 177 -5.36 33.91 5.64
CA MET A 177 -6.25 33.65 4.51
C MET A 177 -6.20 34.72 3.43
N ASN A 178 -5.90 35.97 3.79
CA ASN A 178 -5.82 37.11 2.87
C ASN A 178 -4.60 37.06 1.95
N GLN A 179 -3.67 36.15 2.22
CA GLN A 179 -2.45 35.98 1.40
C GLN A 179 -2.65 34.88 0.35
N LYS A 180 -2.10 35.07 -0.85
CA LYS A 180 -2.07 34.02 -1.90
C LYS A 180 -1.11 32.89 -1.53
N VAL A 181 0.02 33.27 -0.95
CA VAL A 181 1.12 32.35 -0.55
C VAL A 181 1.64 32.86 0.79
N VAL A 182 1.88 31.96 1.71
CA VAL A 182 2.33 32.25 3.08
C VAL A 182 3.85 31.97 3.16
N ASP A 183 4.61 32.90 3.75
CA ASP A 183 5.98 32.64 4.14
C ASP A 183 5.98 31.77 5.41
N VAL A 184 6.74 30.68 5.39
CA VAL A 184 6.77 29.76 6.54
C VAL A 184 7.20 30.45 7.86
N GLN A 185 7.99 31.50 7.77
CA GLN A 185 8.39 32.28 8.95
C GLN A 185 7.22 32.96 9.66
N GLN A 186 6.10 33.18 8.98
CA GLN A 186 4.90 33.78 9.57
C GLN A 186 4.17 32.87 10.56
N ILE A 187 4.48 31.59 10.58
CA ILE A 187 3.89 30.64 11.54
C ILE A 187 4.76 30.45 12.79
N ASP A 188 5.88 31.19 12.91
CA ASP A 188 6.71 31.14 14.10
C ASP A 188 5.93 31.54 15.35
N GLY A 189 5.99 30.75 16.41
CA GLY A 189 5.25 30.94 17.64
C GLY A 189 3.74 30.71 17.56
N MET A 190 3.14 30.45 16.39
CA MET A 190 1.71 30.15 16.28
C MET A 190 1.37 28.77 16.87
N ASP A 191 0.16 28.65 17.41
CA ASP A 191 -0.37 27.38 17.89
C ASP A 191 -0.46 26.37 16.75
N PHE A 192 0.26 25.26 16.89
CA PHE A 192 0.48 24.28 15.85
C PHE A 192 0.11 22.88 16.30
N ILE A 193 -0.64 22.18 15.48
CA ILE A 193 -0.95 20.76 15.64
C ILE A 193 0.04 19.97 14.77
N MET A 194 1.02 19.35 15.43
CA MET A 194 2.03 18.53 14.75
C MET A 194 1.43 17.21 14.31
N PRO A 195 1.46 16.89 13.02
CA PRO A 195 1.07 15.57 12.57
C PRO A 195 2.08 14.52 13.04
N LYS A 196 1.58 13.45 13.65
CA LYS A 196 2.38 12.31 14.11
C LYS A 196 2.15 11.16 13.13
N GLY A 197 3.07 10.93 12.23
CA GLY A 197 2.86 9.90 11.22
C GLY A 197 3.91 9.96 10.10
N PRO A 198 3.67 9.25 8.99
CA PRO A 198 4.67 9.04 7.96
C PRO A 198 5.23 10.30 7.29
N TYR A 199 4.50 11.40 7.31
CA TYR A 199 4.95 12.68 6.75
C TYR A 199 5.45 13.69 7.79
N GLN A 200 5.39 13.36 9.08
CA GLN A 200 5.97 14.19 10.15
C GLN A 200 7.43 14.62 9.88
N PRO A 201 8.33 13.71 9.41
CA PRO A 201 9.70 14.09 9.10
C PRO A 201 9.82 15.19 8.03
N LEU A 202 8.89 15.24 7.07
CA LEU A 202 8.86 16.29 6.05
C LEU A 202 8.46 17.65 6.65
N VAL A 203 7.50 17.66 7.58
CA VAL A 203 7.07 18.87 8.30
C VAL A 203 8.20 19.37 9.19
N ILE A 204 8.80 18.49 10.00
CA ILE A 204 9.93 18.84 10.87
C ILE A 204 11.09 19.41 10.05
N LYS A 205 11.43 18.75 8.94
CA LYS A 205 12.50 19.23 8.05
C LYS A 205 12.19 20.63 7.51
N ASN A 206 10.95 20.87 7.05
CA ASN A 206 10.55 22.17 6.53
C ASN A 206 10.71 23.28 7.59
N LEU A 207 10.22 23.03 8.81
CA LEU A 207 10.36 23.98 9.92
C LEU A 207 11.83 24.25 10.27
N ALA A 208 12.65 23.20 10.33
CA ALA A 208 14.07 23.30 10.66
C ALA A 208 14.88 24.02 9.58
N ASP A 209 14.63 23.71 8.28
CA ASP A 209 15.34 24.33 7.15
C ASP A 209 15.19 25.87 7.14
N TYR A 210 14.07 26.38 7.71
CA TYR A 210 13.75 27.81 7.77
C TYR A 210 13.82 28.39 9.19
N GLN A 211 14.31 27.64 10.18
CA GLN A 211 14.46 28.05 11.57
C GLN A 211 13.14 28.56 12.20
N VAL A 212 12.04 27.89 11.90
CA VAL A 212 10.69 28.22 12.41
C VAL A 212 10.35 27.29 13.56
N SER A 213 9.90 27.86 14.67
CA SER A 213 9.54 27.16 15.91
C SER A 213 8.10 27.51 16.31
N PRO A 214 7.10 26.87 15.69
CA PRO A 214 5.71 27.09 16.11
C PRO A 214 5.47 26.52 17.51
N ASN A 215 4.46 27.02 18.20
CA ASN A 215 4.04 26.50 19.50
C ASN A 215 3.29 25.16 19.30
N ILE A 216 3.98 24.04 19.46
CA ILE A 216 3.37 22.71 19.30
C ILE A 216 2.48 22.43 20.51
N ILE A 217 1.18 22.63 20.34
CA ILE A 217 0.18 22.41 21.39
C ILE A 217 -0.33 20.98 21.45
N LEU A 218 -0.30 20.26 20.33
CA LEU A 218 -0.74 18.86 20.19
C LEU A 218 0.11 18.11 19.17
N GLU A 219 0.30 16.82 19.42
CA GLU A 219 0.79 15.85 18.44
C GLU A 219 -0.30 14.82 18.13
N VAL A 220 -0.74 14.70 16.87
CA VAL A 220 -1.91 13.91 16.49
C VAL A 220 -1.58 12.99 15.33
N LEU A 221 -1.90 11.70 15.49
CA LEU A 221 -1.65 10.67 14.47
C LEU A 221 -2.73 10.65 13.39
N ASN A 222 -3.99 10.75 13.80
CA ASN A 222 -5.13 10.63 12.89
C ASN A 222 -5.39 11.95 12.16
N CYS A 223 -5.36 11.88 10.85
CA CYS A 223 -5.51 13.04 9.98
C CYS A 223 -6.89 13.70 10.08
N GLU A 224 -7.98 12.93 10.19
CA GLU A 224 -9.33 13.48 10.39
C GLU A 224 -9.43 14.26 11.69
N THR A 225 -8.78 13.78 12.76
CA THR A 225 -8.70 14.47 14.04
C THR A 225 -7.97 15.80 13.90
N ILE A 226 -6.86 15.85 13.15
CA ILE A 226 -6.13 17.10 12.88
C ILE A 226 -7.05 18.10 12.18
N VAL A 227 -7.71 17.69 11.11
CA VAL A 227 -8.61 18.56 10.34
C VAL A 227 -9.75 19.11 11.21
N ASN A 228 -10.36 18.24 12.02
CA ASN A 228 -11.44 18.67 12.90
C ASN A 228 -10.95 19.69 13.96
N MET A 229 -9.76 19.47 14.53
CA MET A 229 -9.16 20.44 15.48
C MET A 229 -8.82 21.78 14.82
N VAL A 230 -8.24 21.74 13.61
CA VAL A 230 -7.98 22.97 12.82
C VAL A 230 -9.28 23.69 12.53
N SER A 231 -10.35 22.98 12.13
CA SER A 231 -11.64 23.59 11.83
C SER A 231 -12.29 24.30 13.03
N GLN A 232 -11.96 23.86 14.26
CA GLN A 232 -12.39 24.49 15.52
C GLN A 232 -11.42 25.58 16.01
N ASN A 233 -10.46 26.00 15.17
CA ASN A 233 -9.49 27.03 15.49
C ASN A 233 -8.61 26.73 16.73
N ILE A 234 -8.34 25.43 16.99
CA ILE A 234 -7.44 25.00 18.06
C ILE A 234 -5.98 25.34 17.71
N GLY A 235 -5.62 25.24 16.43
CA GLY A 235 -4.31 25.58 15.91
C GLY A 235 -4.27 25.38 14.39
N ILE A 236 -3.12 25.68 13.80
CA ILE A 236 -2.84 25.40 12.39
C ILE A 236 -2.05 24.11 12.25
N THR A 237 -1.94 23.61 11.04
CA THR A 237 -1.13 22.42 10.75
C THR A 237 -0.41 22.53 9.41
N MET A 238 0.48 21.61 9.11
CA MET A 238 1.17 21.48 7.83
C MET A 238 1.11 20.02 7.36
N GLY A 239 0.88 19.81 6.08
CA GLY A 239 0.84 18.45 5.52
C GLY A 239 0.66 18.42 4.01
N PRO A 240 0.59 17.22 3.43
CA PRO A 240 0.43 17.04 1.99
C PRO A 240 -0.91 17.59 1.47
N GLU A 241 -0.89 18.27 0.33
CA GLU A 241 -2.09 18.84 -0.30
C GLU A 241 -3.16 17.78 -0.59
N LEU A 242 -2.76 16.59 -1.08
CA LEU A 242 -3.67 15.47 -1.35
C LEU A 242 -4.47 15.04 -0.12
N PHE A 243 -3.90 15.20 1.06
CA PHE A 243 -4.61 14.89 2.30
C PHE A 243 -5.75 15.89 2.55
N PHE A 244 -5.49 17.19 2.39
CA PHE A 244 -6.49 18.23 2.71
C PHE A 244 -7.57 18.41 1.63
N LYS A 245 -7.33 17.97 0.39
CA LYS A 245 -8.24 18.16 -0.76
C LYS A 245 -9.68 17.68 -0.54
N SER A 246 -9.88 16.65 0.26
CA SER A 246 -11.21 16.11 0.57
C SER A 246 -11.95 16.87 1.67
N HIS A 247 -11.27 17.79 2.38
CA HIS A 247 -11.78 18.42 3.59
C HIS A 247 -12.23 19.86 3.31
N LYS A 248 -13.54 20.07 3.26
CA LYS A 248 -14.16 21.40 2.99
C LYS A 248 -14.29 22.30 4.21
N ASN A 249 -13.98 21.79 5.40
CA ASN A 249 -14.12 22.51 6.68
C ASN A 249 -12.86 23.28 7.10
N ILE A 250 -11.77 23.09 6.40
CA ILE A 250 -10.51 23.86 6.54
C ILE A 250 -10.11 24.46 5.20
N GLU A 251 -9.17 25.38 5.23
CA GLU A 251 -8.59 25.99 4.05
C GLU A 251 -7.11 25.62 3.91
N MET A 252 -6.66 25.56 2.66
CA MET A 252 -5.26 25.28 2.34
C MET A 252 -4.55 26.54 1.85
N LYS A 253 -3.33 26.77 2.31
CA LYS A 253 -2.45 27.81 1.79
C LYS A 253 -1.11 27.23 1.37
N LYS A 254 -0.69 27.60 0.17
CA LYS A 254 0.64 27.25 -0.33
C LYS A 254 1.70 28.04 0.39
N LEU A 255 2.84 27.41 0.62
CA LEU A 255 4.01 28.01 1.18
C LEU A 255 4.88 28.64 0.07
N LYS A 256 5.53 29.77 0.39
CA LYS A 256 6.58 30.35 -0.46
C LYS A 256 7.73 29.36 -0.62
N GLN A 257 8.09 28.70 0.46
CA GLN A 257 9.10 27.66 0.56
C GLN A 257 8.49 26.30 0.16
N LYS A 258 8.46 26.04 -1.14
CA LYS A 258 7.84 24.86 -1.69
C LYS A 258 8.60 23.59 -1.32
N GLN A 259 7.91 22.64 -0.73
CA GLN A 259 8.40 21.31 -0.47
C GLN A 259 7.42 20.28 -1.02
N TYR A 260 7.94 19.16 -1.51
CA TYR A 260 7.14 18.13 -2.16
C TYR A 260 7.51 16.75 -1.64
N ARG A 261 6.54 15.86 -1.63
CA ARG A 261 6.77 14.41 -1.64
C ARG A 261 6.49 13.87 -3.04
N HIS A 262 7.33 12.95 -3.47
CA HIS A 262 7.18 12.28 -4.76
C HIS A 262 6.56 10.91 -4.51
N ILE A 263 5.38 10.69 -5.09
CA ILE A 263 4.61 9.45 -4.97
C ILE A 263 4.89 8.61 -6.21
N HIS A 264 5.29 7.37 -5.98
CA HIS A 264 5.60 6.39 -7.01
C HIS A 264 4.67 5.19 -6.87
N LEU A 265 4.38 4.53 -7.97
CA LEU A 265 3.91 3.14 -7.98
C LEU A 265 5.11 2.24 -8.11
N ALA A 266 5.17 1.21 -7.28
CA ALA A 266 6.30 0.30 -7.24
C ALA A 266 5.83 -1.16 -7.19
N CYS A 267 6.58 -2.04 -7.87
CA CYS A 267 6.41 -3.48 -7.81
C CYS A 267 7.78 -4.17 -7.82
N LYS A 268 7.85 -5.35 -7.24
CA LYS A 268 9.09 -6.15 -7.26
C LYS A 268 9.31 -6.80 -8.61
N GLU A 269 8.26 -7.38 -9.15
CA GLU A 269 8.25 -8.08 -10.44
C GLU A 269 7.04 -7.62 -11.23
N SER A 270 7.17 -7.50 -12.55
CA SER A 270 6.03 -7.24 -13.40
C SER A 270 5.23 -8.52 -13.66
N SER A 271 3.95 -8.33 -13.97
CA SER A 271 3.06 -9.41 -14.42
C SER A 271 2.05 -8.81 -15.41
N PRO A 272 1.42 -9.66 -16.25
CA PRO A 272 0.45 -9.17 -17.24
C PRO A 272 -0.66 -8.30 -16.65
N ILE A 273 -1.11 -8.58 -15.42
CA ILE A 273 -2.15 -7.80 -14.76
C ILE A 273 -1.63 -6.44 -14.26
N ILE A 274 -0.37 -6.39 -13.79
CA ILE A 274 0.30 -5.14 -13.44
C ILE A 274 0.50 -4.29 -14.69
N ASP A 275 1.01 -4.88 -15.78
CA ASP A 275 1.27 -4.17 -17.02
C ASP A 275 -0.02 -3.62 -17.63
N ALA A 276 -1.12 -4.39 -17.58
CA ALA A 276 -2.45 -3.92 -17.97
C ALA A 276 -2.96 -2.77 -17.10
N PHE A 277 -2.78 -2.85 -15.77
CA PHE A 277 -3.14 -1.76 -14.85
C PHE A 277 -2.35 -0.48 -15.13
N LEU A 278 -1.06 -0.61 -15.39
CA LEU A 278 -0.22 0.53 -15.74
C LEU A 278 -0.58 1.10 -17.11
N ALA A 279 -0.74 0.25 -18.12
CA ALA A 279 -1.05 0.67 -19.50
C ALA A 279 -2.39 1.40 -19.59
N CYS A 280 -3.45 0.92 -18.93
CA CYS A 280 -4.74 1.62 -18.95
C CYS A 280 -4.72 2.97 -18.19
N ASN A 281 -3.69 3.21 -17.39
CA ASN A 281 -3.43 4.48 -16.71
C ASN A 281 -2.31 5.31 -17.39
N GLN A 282 -1.89 4.93 -18.60
CA GLN A 282 -0.85 5.59 -19.37
C GLN A 282 0.52 5.64 -18.67
N LEU A 283 0.80 4.63 -17.86
CA LEU A 283 2.05 4.45 -17.12
C LEU A 283 2.84 3.27 -17.71
N SER A 284 4.15 3.33 -17.67
CA SER A 284 5.03 2.21 -18.07
C SER A 284 6.24 2.14 -17.16
N ILE A 285 6.62 0.94 -16.77
CA ILE A 285 7.89 0.70 -16.07
C ILE A 285 8.98 0.62 -17.16
N SER A 286 9.91 1.58 -17.12
CA SER A 286 11.12 1.48 -17.94
C SER A 286 11.91 0.24 -17.50
N SER A 287 12.26 -0.61 -18.45
CA SER A 287 13.04 -1.85 -18.27
C SER A 287 14.45 -1.58 -17.78
#